data_aa51c9ce91d621830d86634e1f0b92f0
#
_entry.id   aa51c9ce91d621830d86634e1f0b92f0
#
_cell.length_a   1.000
_cell.length_b   1.000
_cell.length_c   1.000
_cell.angle_alpha   90.00
_cell.angle_beta   90.00
_cell.angle_gamma   90.00
#
_symmetry.space_group_name_H-M   'P 1'
#
loop_
_entity.id
_entity.type
_entity.pdbx_description
1 polymer ?
#
loop_
_entity_poly.entity_id
_entity_poly.type
_entity_poly.pdbx_seq_one_letter_code
_entity_poly.pdbx_strand_id
1 'polypeptide(L)'
;MPWPVQRNLTSIINEMAEAASTAIGTIEEPNRKYLRGYLAWLRNEKQYSGLTTENYARDLRHLFELAAETPLTDLKIHQIRRYIAQLHSQGYGGRSLARMLSAWRGFFSYLMRDHGLDSNPCAGLRAPKSPRALPQALSPDDASRIVDLPADSAESIRDKAIFELFYSSGLRLAELVDLNPEQLDLSEGEVRVTGKGSKTRIVPLGRFAITALKAWLVVRGQLAREGESALFVGHRGSRISPRVVQARMKQWGIKQGISSNVHPHLLRHSFATHVLQSSGDLRAVQEMLGHASISTTQVYTHLDFQYLSKIYDAAHPRAKKKP
;
A
#
# COMPACT_ATOMS: atom_id res chain seq x y z
N MET A 1 -9.68 -30.78 20.63
CA MET A 1 -9.93 -30.61 19.20
C MET A 1 -8.71 -29.93 18.60
N PRO A 2 -8.10 -30.49 17.56
CA PRO A 2 -6.84 -29.95 17.02
C PRO A 2 -7.08 -28.68 16.21
N TRP A 3 -6.15 -27.75 16.37
CA TRP A 3 -6.00 -26.48 15.69
C TRP A 3 -6.05 -26.64 14.15
N PRO A 4 -6.77 -25.82 13.36
CA PRO A 4 -6.78 -25.95 11.91
C PRO A 4 -5.44 -25.50 11.32
N VAL A 5 -4.90 -26.40 10.56
CA VAL A 5 -3.77 -26.42 9.65
C VAL A 5 -3.25 -25.01 9.28
N GLN A 6 -2.08 -24.67 9.79
CA GLN A 6 -1.15 -23.73 9.16
C GLN A 6 -1.07 -24.10 7.67
N ARG A 7 -1.59 -23.23 6.78
CA ARG A 7 -1.23 -23.35 5.36
C ARG A 7 0.29 -23.34 5.29
N ASN A 8 0.81 -24.47 4.84
CA ASN A 8 2.22 -24.74 4.79
C ASN A 8 2.90 -23.60 4.01
N LEU A 9 3.84 -22.90 4.61
CA LEU A 9 4.66 -21.86 3.97
C LEU A 9 5.19 -22.33 2.60
N THR A 10 5.43 -23.64 2.45
CA THR A 10 5.82 -24.30 1.19
C THR A 10 4.73 -24.23 0.12
N SER A 11 3.45 -24.32 0.47
CA SER A 11 2.32 -24.21 -0.48
C SER A 11 2.15 -22.78 -0.98
N ILE A 12 2.26 -21.79 -0.08
CA ILE A 12 2.24 -20.36 -0.45
C ILE A 12 3.47 -20.01 -1.30
N ILE A 13 4.63 -20.57 -0.98
CA ILE A 13 5.86 -20.43 -1.75
C ILE A 13 5.70 -21.05 -3.14
N ASN A 14 5.02 -22.19 -3.25
CA ASN A 14 4.79 -22.86 -4.54
C ASN A 14 3.71 -22.13 -5.38
N GLU A 15 2.59 -21.67 -4.81
CA GLU A 15 1.60 -20.86 -5.53
C GLU A 15 2.19 -19.52 -6.01
N MET A 16 3.03 -18.87 -5.19
CA MET A 16 3.73 -17.66 -5.58
C MET A 16 4.86 -17.93 -6.56
N ALA A 17 5.50 -19.11 -6.49
CA ALA A 17 6.48 -19.57 -7.47
C ALA A 17 5.81 -19.94 -8.80
N GLU A 18 4.58 -20.50 -8.79
CA GLU A 18 3.80 -20.74 -10.01
C GLU A 18 3.28 -19.46 -10.65
N ALA A 19 2.79 -18.48 -9.88
CA ALA A 19 2.44 -17.17 -10.41
C ALA A 19 3.66 -16.41 -10.95
N ALA A 20 4.82 -16.53 -10.31
CA ALA A 20 6.10 -16.05 -10.82
C ALA A 20 6.57 -16.90 -12.01
N SER A 21 6.30 -18.21 -12.03
CA SER A 21 6.67 -19.17 -13.09
C SER A 21 5.90 -18.92 -14.37
N THR A 22 4.60 -18.61 -14.31
CA THR A 22 3.82 -18.19 -15.49
C THR A 22 4.35 -16.89 -16.10
N ALA A 23 4.96 -16.05 -15.27
CA ALA A 23 5.59 -14.79 -15.66
C ALA A 23 7.05 -14.98 -16.17
N ILE A 24 7.68 -16.09 -15.85
CA ILE A 24 9.08 -16.43 -16.18
C ILE A 24 9.15 -17.37 -17.40
N GLY A 25 8.00 -17.87 -17.88
CA GLY A 25 7.92 -18.92 -18.91
C GLY A 25 8.59 -18.63 -20.26
N THR A 26 8.92 -17.35 -20.53
CA THR A 26 9.58 -16.91 -21.78
C THR A 26 11.05 -16.56 -21.62
N ILE A 27 11.62 -16.66 -20.41
CA ILE A 27 13.02 -16.31 -20.15
C ILE A 27 13.87 -17.59 -20.24
N GLU A 28 14.85 -17.61 -21.13
CA GLU A 28 15.77 -18.75 -21.32
C GLU A 28 16.84 -18.83 -20.22
N GLU A 29 17.42 -20.02 -20.04
CA GLU A 29 18.63 -20.20 -19.24
C GLU A 29 19.84 -19.57 -19.98
N PRO A 30 20.80 -18.91 -19.28
CA PRO A 30 20.96 -18.86 -17.81
C PRO A 30 20.19 -17.72 -17.12
N ASN A 31 19.52 -16.85 -17.85
CA ASN A 31 18.87 -15.65 -17.32
C ASN A 31 17.79 -15.98 -16.27
N ARG A 32 17.07 -17.08 -16.47
CA ARG A 32 16.09 -17.59 -15.51
C ARG A 32 16.72 -17.94 -14.16
N LYS A 33 17.89 -18.56 -14.17
CA LYS A 33 18.65 -18.90 -12.95
C LYS A 33 19.09 -17.65 -12.22
N TYR A 34 19.62 -16.65 -12.92
CA TYR A 34 20.02 -15.37 -12.34
C TYR A 34 18.84 -14.61 -11.72
N LEU A 35 17.71 -14.59 -12.42
CA LEU A 35 16.49 -13.96 -11.90
C LEU A 35 16.01 -14.63 -10.61
N ARG A 36 15.93 -15.96 -10.57
CA ARG A 36 15.52 -16.71 -9.38
C ARG A 36 16.46 -16.44 -8.20
N GLY A 37 17.78 -16.49 -8.43
CA GLY A 37 18.78 -16.19 -7.40
C GLY A 37 18.64 -14.79 -6.84
N TYR A 38 18.48 -13.80 -7.71
CA TYR A 38 18.29 -12.40 -7.30
C TYR A 38 17.01 -12.20 -6.47
N LEU A 39 15.88 -12.75 -6.91
CA LEU A 39 14.61 -12.62 -6.18
C LEU A 39 14.67 -13.35 -4.82
N ALA A 40 15.34 -14.49 -4.74
CA ALA A 40 15.59 -15.18 -3.48
C ALA A 40 16.48 -14.34 -2.55
N TRP A 41 17.55 -13.75 -3.06
CA TRP A 41 18.43 -12.86 -2.31
C TRP A 41 17.68 -11.60 -1.78
N LEU A 42 16.86 -10.97 -2.61
CA LEU A 42 16.02 -9.84 -2.18
C LEU A 42 15.09 -10.21 -1.04
N ARG A 43 14.52 -11.42 -1.08
CA ARG A 43 13.56 -11.90 -0.09
C ARG A 43 14.23 -12.30 1.21
N ASN A 44 15.30 -13.11 1.11
CA ASN A 44 15.91 -13.76 2.26
C ASN A 44 16.95 -12.87 2.96
N GLU A 45 17.80 -12.17 2.20
CA GLU A 45 18.87 -11.35 2.77
C GLU A 45 18.47 -9.87 2.92
N LYS A 46 17.82 -9.31 1.90
CA LYS A 46 17.36 -7.91 1.95
C LYS A 46 16.01 -7.73 2.62
N GLN A 47 15.30 -8.83 2.92
CA GLN A 47 13.99 -8.84 3.56
C GLN A 47 12.97 -7.90 2.89
N TYR A 48 13.02 -7.82 1.55
CA TYR A 48 12.06 -7.06 0.78
C TYR A 48 10.68 -7.71 0.86
N SER A 49 9.63 -6.88 0.90
CA SER A 49 8.26 -7.39 0.90
C SER A 49 7.94 -8.17 -0.38
N GLY A 50 7.04 -9.16 -0.29
CA GLY A 50 6.59 -9.95 -1.45
C GLY A 50 6.16 -9.05 -2.61
N LEU A 51 5.38 -7.99 -2.33
CA LEU A 51 4.94 -7.04 -3.36
C LEU A 51 6.12 -6.31 -4.04
N THR A 52 7.19 -6.01 -3.31
CA THR A 52 8.40 -5.39 -3.88
C THR A 52 9.12 -6.36 -4.81
N THR A 53 9.28 -7.63 -4.39
CA THR A 53 9.91 -8.66 -5.20
C THR A 53 9.10 -8.99 -6.46
N GLU A 54 7.77 -9.02 -6.38
CA GLU A 54 6.89 -9.18 -7.54
C GLU A 54 7.01 -8.01 -8.54
N ASN A 55 7.04 -6.78 -8.04
CA ASN A 55 7.25 -5.61 -8.87
C ASN A 55 8.62 -5.64 -9.56
N TYR A 56 9.68 -6.03 -8.84
CA TYR A 56 11.02 -6.17 -9.41
C TYR A 56 11.09 -7.30 -10.44
N ALA A 57 10.43 -8.43 -10.19
CA ALA A 57 10.33 -9.51 -11.18
C ALA A 57 9.66 -9.03 -12.48
N ARG A 58 8.57 -8.26 -12.37
CA ARG A 58 7.89 -7.65 -13.52
C ARG A 58 8.77 -6.64 -14.26
N ASP A 59 9.49 -5.81 -13.52
CA ASP A 59 10.40 -4.82 -14.11
C ASP A 59 11.59 -5.49 -14.82
N LEU A 60 12.11 -6.57 -14.28
CA LEU A 60 13.19 -7.35 -14.91
C LEU A 60 12.71 -8.10 -16.15
N ARG A 61 11.44 -8.51 -16.21
CA ARG A 61 10.89 -9.09 -17.43
C ARG A 61 11.02 -8.12 -18.61
N HIS A 62 10.70 -6.84 -18.43
CA HIS A 62 10.90 -5.84 -19.48
C HIS A 62 12.37 -5.74 -19.91
N LEU A 63 13.32 -5.88 -18.99
CA LEU A 63 14.73 -5.92 -19.35
C LEU A 63 15.06 -7.13 -20.26
N PHE A 64 14.59 -8.32 -19.88
CA PHE A 64 14.87 -9.54 -20.67
C PHE A 64 14.19 -9.50 -22.03
N GLU A 65 12.94 -9.01 -22.12
CA GLU A 65 12.22 -8.82 -23.39
C GLU A 65 12.97 -7.86 -24.32
N LEU A 66 13.50 -6.77 -23.79
CA LEU A 66 14.23 -5.76 -24.56
C LEU A 66 15.65 -6.18 -24.92
N ALA A 67 16.31 -6.95 -24.05
CA ALA A 67 17.62 -7.52 -24.33
C ALA A 67 17.56 -8.62 -25.41
N ALA A 68 16.41 -9.31 -25.51
CA ALA A 68 16.19 -10.41 -26.43
C ALA A 68 17.36 -11.43 -26.41
N GLU A 69 18.06 -11.58 -27.55
CA GLU A 69 19.18 -12.51 -27.70
C GLU A 69 20.52 -11.95 -27.19
N THR A 70 20.57 -10.67 -26.78
CA THR A 70 21.81 -10.07 -26.28
C THR A 70 22.15 -10.62 -24.89
N PRO A 71 23.30 -11.30 -24.69
CA PRO A 71 23.70 -11.77 -23.37
C PRO A 71 23.77 -10.61 -22.37
N LEU A 72 23.36 -10.86 -21.11
CA LEU A 72 23.37 -9.84 -20.07
C LEU A 72 24.78 -9.29 -19.81
N THR A 73 25.81 -10.10 -20.02
CA THR A 73 27.23 -9.73 -19.90
C THR A 73 27.66 -8.68 -20.93
N ASP A 74 26.98 -8.67 -22.08
CA ASP A 74 27.37 -7.82 -23.22
C ASP A 74 26.59 -6.52 -23.27
N LEU A 75 25.58 -6.38 -22.39
CA LEU A 75 24.79 -5.16 -22.30
C LEU A 75 25.62 -3.97 -21.83
N LYS A 76 25.59 -2.92 -22.64
CA LYS A 76 26.29 -1.66 -22.38
C LYS A 76 25.31 -0.52 -22.05
N ILE A 77 25.80 0.52 -21.43
CA ILE A 77 25.03 1.68 -20.99
C ILE A 77 24.14 2.30 -22.09
N HIS A 78 24.62 2.32 -23.35
CA HIS A 78 23.85 2.87 -24.46
C HIS A 78 22.63 2.02 -24.83
N GLN A 79 22.69 0.69 -24.64
CA GLN A 79 21.54 -0.21 -24.85
C GLN A 79 20.49 0.01 -23.75
N ILE A 80 20.90 0.06 -22.49
CA ILE A 80 19.98 0.36 -21.37
C ILE A 80 19.31 1.73 -21.58
N ARG A 81 20.07 2.74 -22.03
CA ARG A 81 19.51 4.07 -22.36
C ARG A 81 18.45 3.97 -23.46
N ARG A 82 18.70 3.19 -24.52
CA ARG A 82 17.76 2.95 -25.60
C ARG A 82 16.49 2.23 -25.09
N TYR A 83 16.62 1.22 -24.21
CA TYR A 83 15.48 0.51 -23.64
C TYR A 83 14.60 1.43 -22.80
N ILE A 84 15.17 2.30 -21.98
CA ILE A 84 14.42 3.31 -21.22
C ILE A 84 13.72 4.30 -22.15
N ALA A 85 14.37 4.73 -23.23
CA ALA A 85 13.75 5.60 -24.23
C ALA A 85 12.57 4.92 -24.95
N GLN A 86 12.72 3.65 -25.32
CA GLN A 86 11.68 2.84 -25.94
C GLN A 86 10.48 2.66 -25.01
N LEU A 87 10.69 2.31 -23.73
CA LEU A 87 9.60 2.22 -22.76
C LEU A 87 8.91 3.58 -22.55
N HIS A 88 9.67 4.67 -22.56
CA HIS A 88 9.10 6.01 -22.47
C HIS A 88 8.20 6.34 -23.67
N SER A 89 8.61 6.00 -24.91
CA SER A 89 7.79 6.18 -26.11
C SER A 89 6.53 5.30 -26.13
N GLN A 90 6.55 4.15 -25.40
CA GLN A 90 5.39 3.29 -25.16
C GLN A 90 4.44 3.83 -24.08
N GLY A 91 4.70 5.01 -23.50
CA GLY A 91 3.83 5.67 -22.53
C GLY A 91 4.17 5.38 -21.06
N TYR A 92 5.28 4.71 -20.75
CA TYR A 92 5.69 4.54 -19.35
C TYR A 92 6.13 5.87 -18.74
N GLY A 93 5.48 6.27 -17.65
CA GLY A 93 5.80 7.50 -16.94
C GLY A 93 7.16 7.42 -16.22
N GLY A 94 7.82 8.57 -16.04
CA GLY A 94 9.16 8.64 -15.45
C GLY A 94 9.29 8.01 -14.06
N ARG A 95 8.22 7.97 -13.23
CA ARG A 95 8.21 7.23 -11.95
C ARG A 95 8.34 5.72 -12.16
N SER A 96 7.63 5.17 -13.13
CA SER A 96 7.71 3.74 -13.47
C SER A 96 9.09 3.40 -14.03
N LEU A 97 9.62 4.24 -14.92
CA LEU A 97 10.97 4.07 -15.49
C LEU A 97 12.06 4.19 -14.42
N ALA A 98 11.90 5.09 -13.44
CA ALA A 98 12.83 5.21 -12.32
C ALA A 98 12.84 3.94 -11.46
N ARG A 99 11.67 3.34 -11.20
CA ARG A 99 11.56 2.08 -10.47
C ARG A 99 12.18 0.92 -11.24
N MET A 100 11.87 0.80 -12.55
CA MET A 100 12.45 -0.20 -13.43
C MET A 100 13.98 -0.10 -13.45
N LEU A 101 14.51 1.08 -13.66
CA LEU A 101 15.95 1.34 -13.67
C LEU A 101 16.61 1.02 -12.31
N SER A 102 15.88 1.23 -11.20
CA SER A 102 16.34 0.83 -9.86
C SER A 102 16.40 -0.70 -9.71
N ALA A 103 15.37 -1.42 -10.19
CA ALA A 103 15.33 -2.88 -10.19
C ALA A 103 16.46 -3.46 -11.05
N TRP A 104 16.65 -2.94 -12.28
CA TRP A 104 17.72 -3.36 -13.19
C TRP A 104 19.11 -3.10 -12.59
N ARG A 105 19.32 -1.92 -12.02
CA ARG A 105 20.60 -1.58 -11.35
C ARG A 105 20.89 -2.53 -10.19
N GLY A 106 19.87 -2.83 -9.37
CA GLY A 106 20.01 -3.79 -8.27
C GLY A 106 20.36 -5.19 -8.76
N PHE A 107 19.74 -5.62 -9.85
CA PHE A 107 20.00 -6.92 -10.48
C PHE A 107 21.43 -7.02 -11.04
N PHE A 108 21.89 -6.03 -11.80
CA PHE A 108 23.28 -6.02 -12.29
C PHE A 108 24.30 -5.91 -11.16
N SER A 109 23.99 -5.19 -10.07
CA SER A 109 24.87 -5.19 -8.89
C SER A 109 24.94 -6.54 -8.20
N TYR A 110 23.85 -7.33 -8.21
CA TYR A 110 23.85 -8.70 -7.75
C TYR A 110 24.70 -9.59 -8.66
N LEU A 111 24.58 -9.46 -10.00
CA LEU A 111 25.40 -10.21 -10.95
C LEU A 111 26.91 -9.89 -10.83
N MET A 112 27.27 -8.64 -10.58
CA MET A 112 28.66 -8.26 -10.31
C MET A 112 29.20 -8.94 -9.06
N ARG A 113 28.44 -8.95 -7.98
CA ARG A 113 28.88 -9.52 -6.70
C ARG A 113 29.00 -11.03 -6.72
N ASP A 114 27.99 -11.72 -7.29
CA ASP A 114 27.82 -13.17 -7.12
C ASP A 114 28.13 -13.97 -8.40
N HIS A 115 28.22 -13.32 -9.54
CA HIS A 115 28.37 -13.98 -10.84
C HIS A 115 29.49 -13.40 -11.72
N GLY A 116 30.35 -12.53 -11.15
CA GLY A 116 31.57 -12.07 -11.81
C GLY A 116 31.34 -11.12 -13.00
N LEU A 117 30.20 -10.41 -13.06
CA LEU A 117 30.00 -9.40 -14.10
C LEU A 117 30.92 -8.20 -13.83
N ASP A 118 31.66 -7.74 -14.85
CA ASP A 118 32.69 -6.70 -14.71
C ASP A 118 32.12 -5.31 -14.38
N SER A 119 30.94 -4.95 -14.91
CA SER A 119 30.38 -3.61 -14.77
C SER A 119 28.87 -3.61 -14.78
N ASN A 120 28.28 -2.59 -14.14
CA ASN A 120 26.84 -2.38 -14.12
C ASN A 120 26.41 -1.42 -15.24
N PRO A 121 25.74 -1.89 -16.30
CA PRO A 121 25.34 -1.06 -17.44
C PRO A 121 24.27 0.00 -17.07
N CYS A 122 23.68 -0.09 -15.86
CA CYS A 122 22.71 0.89 -15.36
C CYS A 122 23.39 1.98 -14.51
N ALA A 123 24.71 1.92 -14.28
CA ALA A 123 25.40 2.90 -13.48
C ALA A 123 25.30 4.31 -14.11
N GLY A 124 25.08 5.33 -13.30
CA GLY A 124 24.99 6.72 -13.76
C GLY A 124 23.73 7.09 -14.56
N LEU A 125 22.91 6.13 -14.99
CA LEU A 125 21.67 6.42 -15.72
C LEU A 125 20.60 6.99 -14.80
N ARG A 126 19.85 7.97 -15.33
CA ARG A 126 18.67 8.55 -14.67
C ARG A 126 17.45 8.41 -15.56
N ALA A 127 16.33 8.12 -14.95
CA ALA A 127 15.05 8.12 -15.65
C ALA A 127 14.62 9.55 -16.03
N PRO A 128 13.78 9.71 -17.07
CA PRO A 128 13.17 10.99 -17.39
C PRO A 128 12.42 11.57 -16.18
N LYS A 129 12.51 12.89 -16.02
CA LYS A 129 11.80 13.59 -14.94
C LYS A 129 10.28 13.49 -15.20
N SER A 130 9.53 13.09 -14.19
CA SER A 130 8.07 13.24 -14.20
C SER A 130 7.69 14.63 -13.71
N PRO A 131 6.67 15.27 -14.30
CA PRO A 131 6.08 16.45 -13.68
C PRO A 131 5.67 16.12 -12.25
N ARG A 132 6.09 16.94 -11.30
CA ARG A 132 5.60 16.87 -9.93
C ARG A 132 4.26 17.59 -9.88
N ALA A 133 3.15 16.87 -10.08
CA ALA A 133 1.89 17.40 -9.62
C ALA A 133 1.98 17.57 -8.10
N LEU A 134 1.72 18.76 -7.60
CA LEU A 134 1.58 18.98 -6.16
C LEU A 134 0.44 18.10 -5.68
N PRO A 135 0.63 17.29 -4.63
CA PRO A 135 -0.45 16.53 -4.04
C PRO A 135 -1.52 17.53 -3.58
N GLN A 136 -2.69 17.51 -4.22
CA GLN A 136 -3.82 18.31 -3.77
C GLN A 136 -4.62 17.46 -2.79
N ALA A 137 -4.70 17.90 -1.53
CA ALA A 137 -5.67 17.35 -0.59
C ALA A 137 -7.09 17.68 -1.09
N LEU A 138 -8.05 16.83 -0.78
CA LEU A 138 -9.46 17.17 -0.96
C LEU A 138 -9.79 18.41 -0.09
N SER A 139 -10.70 19.24 -0.55
CA SER A 139 -11.30 20.23 0.34
C SER A 139 -12.03 19.54 1.51
N PRO A 140 -12.22 20.18 2.67
CA PRO A 140 -13.02 19.60 3.76
C PRO A 140 -14.42 19.19 3.31
N ASP A 141 -15.02 19.94 2.38
CA ASP A 141 -16.35 19.64 1.83
C ASP A 141 -16.32 18.39 0.92
N ASP A 142 -15.34 18.27 0.03
CA ASP A 142 -15.16 17.07 -0.80
C ASP A 142 -14.84 15.83 0.05
N ALA A 143 -14.01 16.00 1.07
CA ALA A 143 -13.70 14.92 2.00
C ALA A 143 -14.95 14.52 2.82
N SER A 144 -15.79 15.44 3.19
CA SER A 144 -17.07 15.15 3.85
C SER A 144 -18.03 14.45 2.89
N ARG A 145 -18.14 14.90 1.64
CA ARG A 145 -19.00 14.26 0.64
C ARG A 145 -18.60 12.81 0.37
N ILE A 146 -17.30 12.50 0.21
CA ILE A 146 -16.85 11.14 -0.12
C ILE A 146 -17.11 10.14 1.01
N VAL A 147 -17.19 10.57 2.27
CA VAL A 147 -17.46 9.70 3.41
C VAL A 147 -18.95 9.65 3.78
N ASP A 148 -19.75 10.61 3.32
CA ASP A 148 -21.19 10.65 3.59
C ASP A 148 -21.99 9.85 2.55
N LEU A 149 -21.82 8.53 2.62
CA LEU A 149 -22.47 7.59 1.72
C LEU A 149 -23.84 7.15 2.24
N PRO A 150 -24.78 6.82 1.32
CA PRO A 150 -26.04 6.19 1.70
C PRO A 150 -25.76 4.83 2.37
N ALA A 151 -26.65 4.43 3.29
CA ALA A 151 -26.57 3.16 4.01
C ALA A 151 -27.73 2.22 3.58
N ASP A 152 -27.87 2.04 2.28
CA ASP A 152 -28.97 1.33 1.63
C ASP A 152 -28.70 -0.15 1.37
N SER A 153 -27.44 -0.60 1.51
CA SER A 153 -27.04 -1.99 1.33
C SER A 153 -25.84 -2.31 2.27
N ALA A 154 -25.62 -3.61 2.54
CA ALA A 154 -24.48 -4.03 3.34
C ALA A 154 -23.14 -3.57 2.73
N GLU A 155 -23.02 -3.55 1.39
CA GLU A 155 -21.84 -3.05 0.70
C GLU A 155 -21.65 -1.53 0.87
N SER A 156 -22.72 -0.73 0.81
CA SER A 156 -22.62 0.71 1.00
C SER A 156 -22.29 1.07 2.44
N ILE A 157 -22.86 0.34 3.42
CA ILE A 157 -22.51 0.47 4.84
C ILE A 157 -21.04 0.13 5.07
N ARG A 158 -20.54 -0.97 4.46
CA ARG A 158 -19.12 -1.32 4.48
C ARG A 158 -18.26 -0.22 3.90
N ASP A 159 -18.60 0.26 2.70
CA ASP A 159 -17.81 1.28 2.00
C ASP A 159 -17.76 2.59 2.82
N LYS A 160 -18.88 2.97 3.44
CA LYS A 160 -18.94 4.12 4.37
C LYS A 160 -17.98 3.91 5.55
N ALA A 161 -18.01 2.74 6.18
CA ALA A 161 -17.11 2.43 7.30
C ALA A 161 -15.62 2.46 6.86
N ILE A 162 -15.30 1.93 5.69
CA ILE A 162 -13.95 2.00 5.12
C ILE A 162 -13.49 3.44 4.90
N PHE A 163 -14.32 4.29 4.30
CA PHE A 163 -13.94 5.66 3.95
C PHE A 163 -13.86 6.56 5.17
N GLU A 164 -14.79 6.42 6.12
CA GLU A 164 -14.72 7.10 7.41
C GLU A 164 -13.46 6.70 8.17
N LEU A 165 -13.09 5.42 8.17
CA LEU A 165 -11.88 4.95 8.83
C LEU A 165 -10.63 5.53 8.16
N PHE A 166 -10.55 5.57 6.82
CA PHE A 166 -9.42 6.21 6.13
C PHE A 166 -9.28 7.69 6.48
N TYR A 167 -10.39 8.42 6.44
CA TYR A 167 -10.38 9.85 6.68
C TYR A 167 -10.22 10.20 8.17
N SER A 168 -10.67 9.34 9.06
CA SER A 168 -10.53 9.53 10.51
C SER A 168 -9.13 9.19 11.03
N SER A 169 -8.50 8.15 10.52
CA SER A 169 -7.28 7.59 11.10
C SER A 169 -6.05 7.64 10.18
N GLY A 170 -6.23 8.06 8.95
CA GLY A 170 -5.15 8.17 7.98
C GLY A 170 -4.39 6.86 7.72
N LEU A 171 -5.04 5.71 7.83
CA LEU A 171 -4.43 4.40 7.63
C LEU A 171 -3.86 4.23 6.22
N ARG A 172 -2.86 3.35 6.07
CA ARG A 172 -2.46 2.84 4.75
C ARG A 172 -3.45 1.80 4.26
N LEU A 173 -3.62 1.69 2.94
CA LEU A 173 -4.54 0.71 2.35
C LEU A 173 -4.27 -0.73 2.83
N ALA A 174 -3.01 -1.13 2.89
CA ALA A 174 -2.64 -2.45 3.41
C ALA A 174 -3.03 -2.63 4.89
N GLU A 175 -2.77 -1.61 5.73
CA GLU A 175 -3.13 -1.63 7.14
C GLU A 175 -4.64 -1.81 7.32
N LEU A 176 -5.45 -1.07 6.56
CA LEU A 176 -6.93 -1.18 6.62
C LEU A 176 -7.44 -2.56 6.18
N VAL A 177 -6.91 -3.08 5.06
CA VAL A 177 -7.34 -4.37 4.52
C VAL A 177 -6.97 -5.52 5.47
N ASP A 178 -5.86 -5.40 6.18
CA ASP A 178 -5.37 -6.43 7.10
C ASP A 178 -6.05 -6.40 8.48
N LEU A 179 -6.91 -5.40 8.77
CA LEU A 179 -7.61 -5.30 10.04
C LEU A 179 -8.54 -6.50 10.28
N ASN A 180 -8.57 -6.90 11.55
CA ASN A 180 -9.57 -7.79 12.14
C ASN A 180 -10.38 -7.03 13.20
N PRO A 181 -11.60 -7.45 13.57
CA PRO A 181 -12.43 -6.78 14.57
C PRO A 181 -11.74 -6.61 15.94
N GLU A 182 -10.89 -7.55 16.35
CA GLU A 182 -10.20 -7.54 17.64
C GLU A 182 -9.17 -6.41 17.77
N GLN A 183 -8.82 -5.75 16.66
CA GLN A 183 -7.92 -4.61 16.64
C GLN A 183 -8.62 -3.27 16.87
N LEU A 184 -9.97 -3.29 16.97
CA LEU A 184 -10.78 -2.13 17.26
C LEU A 184 -11.17 -2.10 18.74
N ASP A 185 -10.94 -0.97 19.40
CA ASP A 185 -11.60 -0.62 20.64
C ASP A 185 -12.55 0.54 20.38
N LEU A 186 -13.83 0.22 20.16
CA LEU A 186 -14.84 1.22 19.86
C LEU A 186 -15.40 1.92 21.11
N SER A 187 -15.03 1.49 22.32
CA SER A 187 -15.33 2.14 23.58
C SER A 187 -14.31 3.23 23.89
N GLU A 188 -13.04 2.94 23.72
CA GLU A 188 -11.95 3.90 23.88
C GLU A 188 -11.72 4.76 22.62
N GLY A 189 -12.32 4.40 21.49
CA GLY A 189 -12.13 5.09 20.22
C GLY A 189 -10.76 4.87 19.60
N GLU A 190 -10.29 3.63 19.59
CA GLU A 190 -8.94 3.25 19.16
C GLU A 190 -8.94 2.19 18.06
N VAL A 191 -7.94 2.27 17.17
CA VAL A 191 -7.58 1.17 16.29
C VAL A 191 -6.09 0.85 16.40
N ARG A 192 -5.77 -0.42 16.61
CA ARG A 192 -4.40 -0.91 16.64
C ARG A 192 -4.00 -1.41 15.27
N VAL A 193 -2.95 -0.82 14.69
CA VAL A 193 -2.47 -1.18 13.35
C VAL A 193 -1.01 -1.58 13.37
N THR A 194 -0.66 -2.60 12.59
CA THR A 194 0.70 -3.08 12.41
C THR A 194 1.20 -2.65 11.03
N GLY A 195 2.26 -1.87 11.00
CA GLY A 195 2.87 -1.35 9.77
C GLY A 195 4.08 -2.15 9.32
N LYS A 196 4.83 -1.58 8.39
CA LYS A 196 6.07 -2.18 7.85
C LYS A 196 7.08 -2.46 8.98
N GLY A 197 7.65 -3.66 8.99
CA GLY A 197 8.61 -4.10 10.00
C GLY A 197 7.95 -4.48 11.33
N SER A 198 6.69 -4.93 11.30
CA SER A 198 5.91 -5.39 12.48
C SER A 198 5.77 -4.34 13.59
N LYS A 199 5.95 -3.06 13.26
CA LYS A 199 5.74 -1.97 14.23
C LYS A 199 4.25 -1.71 14.39
N THR A 200 3.77 -1.88 15.62
CA THR A 200 2.38 -1.61 15.99
C THR A 200 2.25 -0.19 16.52
N ARG A 201 1.16 0.49 16.17
CA ARG A 201 0.76 1.77 16.74
C ARG A 201 -0.75 1.80 17.00
N ILE A 202 -1.16 2.64 17.93
CA ILE A 202 -2.57 2.93 18.19
C ILE A 202 -2.91 4.28 17.53
N VAL A 203 -4.06 4.34 16.86
CA VAL A 203 -4.54 5.54 16.18
C VAL A 203 -5.95 5.86 16.68
N PRO A 204 -6.24 7.13 17.02
CA PRO A 204 -7.58 7.53 17.47
C PRO A 204 -8.60 7.43 16.34
N LEU A 205 -9.84 7.09 16.71
CA LEU A 205 -11.01 7.03 15.84
C LEU A 205 -11.98 8.15 16.18
N GLY A 206 -12.36 8.93 15.18
CA GLY A 206 -13.41 9.93 15.36
C GLY A 206 -14.80 9.28 15.47
N ARG A 207 -15.72 10.00 16.11
CA ARG A 207 -17.09 9.56 16.38
C ARG A 207 -17.84 9.04 15.13
N PHE A 208 -17.63 9.67 13.96
CA PHE A 208 -18.29 9.24 12.72
C PHE A 208 -17.75 7.90 12.24
N ALA A 209 -16.43 7.65 12.35
CA ALA A 209 -15.84 6.37 12.05
C ALA A 209 -16.33 5.28 13.01
N ILE A 210 -16.43 5.59 14.31
CA ILE A 210 -16.99 4.67 15.33
C ILE A 210 -18.43 4.31 14.98
N THR A 211 -19.27 5.29 14.65
CA THR A 211 -20.66 5.08 14.26
C THR A 211 -20.78 4.21 13.02
N ALA A 212 -19.98 4.50 11.98
CA ALA A 212 -19.97 3.74 10.73
C ALA A 212 -19.45 2.30 10.93
N LEU A 213 -18.42 2.11 11.77
CA LEU A 213 -17.88 0.80 12.12
C LEU A 213 -18.91 -0.03 12.91
N LYS A 214 -19.62 0.57 13.88
CA LYS A 214 -20.69 -0.11 14.61
C LYS A 214 -21.81 -0.58 13.66
N ALA A 215 -22.25 0.30 12.75
CA ALA A 215 -23.25 -0.07 11.74
C ALA A 215 -22.76 -1.20 10.82
N TRP A 216 -21.49 -1.15 10.41
CA TRP A 216 -20.90 -2.22 9.59
C TRP A 216 -20.84 -3.54 10.34
N LEU A 217 -20.40 -3.58 11.58
CA LEU A 217 -20.30 -4.80 12.37
C LEU A 217 -21.66 -5.52 12.54
N VAL A 218 -22.76 -4.77 12.61
CA VAL A 218 -24.13 -5.34 12.68
C VAL A 218 -24.47 -6.10 11.39
N VAL A 219 -24.11 -5.58 10.22
CA VAL A 219 -24.47 -6.18 8.93
C VAL A 219 -23.39 -7.06 8.31
N ARG A 220 -22.18 -7.06 8.89
CA ARG A 220 -21.02 -7.80 8.35
C ARG A 220 -21.31 -9.27 8.12
N GLY A 221 -22.06 -9.92 9.02
CA GLY A 221 -22.44 -11.33 8.92
C GLY A 221 -23.28 -11.68 7.69
N GLN A 222 -23.94 -10.69 7.05
CA GLN A 222 -24.68 -10.91 5.81
C GLN A 222 -23.75 -11.14 4.60
N LEU A 223 -22.51 -10.67 4.68
CA LEU A 223 -21.51 -10.80 3.61
C LEU A 223 -20.37 -11.74 3.97
N ALA A 224 -20.00 -11.86 5.24
CA ALA A 224 -18.86 -12.66 5.67
C ALA A 224 -19.16 -14.16 5.59
N ARG A 225 -18.17 -14.94 5.11
CA ARG A 225 -18.21 -16.39 5.21
C ARG A 225 -18.02 -16.82 6.66
N GLU A 226 -18.51 -17.99 6.98
CA GLU A 226 -18.27 -18.62 8.27
C GLU A 226 -16.75 -18.73 8.55
N GLY A 227 -16.33 -18.32 9.74
CA GLY A 227 -14.92 -18.34 10.15
C GLY A 227 -14.03 -17.24 9.56
N GLU A 228 -14.58 -16.29 8.76
CA GLU A 228 -13.76 -15.17 8.25
C GLU A 228 -13.44 -14.15 9.35
N SER A 229 -12.14 -13.95 9.61
CA SER A 229 -11.64 -13.06 10.66
C SER A 229 -11.48 -11.60 10.20
N ALA A 230 -11.47 -11.32 8.90
CA ALA A 230 -11.23 -9.96 8.39
C ALA A 230 -12.31 -8.98 8.84
N LEU A 231 -11.91 -7.77 9.26
CA LEU A 231 -12.88 -6.71 9.56
C LEU A 231 -13.73 -6.38 8.33
N PHE A 232 -13.09 -6.16 7.18
CA PHE A 232 -13.78 -5.85 5.94
C PHE A 232 -13.74 -7.02 4.95
N VAL A 233 -14.90 -7.39 4.44
CA VAL A 233 -15.08 -8.50 3.51
C VAL A 233 -15.59 -8.02 2.15
N GLY A 234 -15.18 -8.71 1.10
CA GLY A 234 -15.69 -8.50 -0.26
C GLY A 234 -17.01 -9.24 -0.50
N HIS A 235 -17.59 -9.08 -1.68
CA HIS A 235 -18.82 -9.74 -2.10
C HIS A 235 -18.74 -11.29 -2.06
N ARG A 236 -17.53 -11.87 -2.09
CA ARG A 236 -17.29 -13.31 -1.95
C ARG A 236 -17.20 -13.76 -0.49
N GLY A 237 -17.39 -12.87 0.46
CA GLY A 237 -17.37 -13.16 1.89
C GLY A 237 -16.00 -13.35 2.51
N SER A 238 -14.91 -13.25 1.75
CA SER A 238 -13.53 -13.29 2.25
C SER A 238 -12.96 -11.86 2.37
N ARG A 239 -11.81 -11.72 3.03
CA ARG A 239 -11.10 -10.46 3.20
C ARG A 239 -11.12 -9.62 1.92
N ILE A 240 -11.49 -8.33 2.06
CA ILE A 240 -11.57 -7.42 0.93
C ILE A 240 -10.18 -7.18 0.32
N SER A 241 -10.09 -7.18 -1.02
CA SER A 241 -8.81 -6.91 -1.66
C SER A 241 -8.54 -5.40 -1.80
N PRO A 242 -7.26 -4.98 -1.81
CA PRO A 242 -6.88 -3.58 -2.07
C PRO A 242 -7.49 -3.02 -3.35
N ARG A 243 -7.59 -3.83 -4.41
CA ARG A 243 -8.19 -3.43 -5.70
C ARG A 243 -9.68 -3.11 -5.58
N VAL A 244 -10.41 -3.89 -4.80
CA VAL A 244 -11.84 -3.65 -4.57
C VAL A 244 -12.04 -2.33 -3.83
N VAL A 245 -11.27 -2.07 -2.76
CA VAL A 245 -11.34 -0.80 -2.03
C VAL A 245 -11.06 0.40 -2.96
N GLN A 246 -10.01 0.32 -3.78
CA GLN A 246 -9.66 1.37 -4.74
C GLN A 246 -10.77 1.58 -5.79
N ALA A 247 -11.32 0.51 -6.34
CA ALA A 247 -12.40 0.58 -7.33
C ALA A 247 -13.67 1.20 -6.74
N ARG A 248 -14.07 0.78 -5.54
CA ARG A 248 -15.23 1.33 -4.83
C ARG A 248 -15.04 2.82 -4.53
N MET A 249 -13.87 3.21 -4.03
CA MET A 249 -13.57 4.61 -3.74
C MET A 249 -13.63 5.49 -5.01
N LYS A 250 -13.08 5.01 -6.12
CA LYS A 250 -13.17 5.69 -7.41
C LYS A 250 -14.63 5.83 -7.88
N GLN A 251 -15.42 4.75 -7.80
CA GLN A 251 -16.84 4.77 -8.19
C GLN A 251 -17.66 5.76 -7.37
N TRP A 252 -17.45 5.79 -6.05
CA TRP A 252 -18.14 6.75 -5.19
C TRP A 252 -17.68 8.18 -5.45
N GLY A 253 -16.39 8.43 -5.69
CA GLY A 253 -15.90 9.75 -6.09
C GLY A 253 -16.61 10.28 -7.34
N ILE A 254 -16.79 9.44 -8.36
CA ILE A 254 -17.54 9.79 -9.58
C ILE A 254 -19.01 10.06 -9.27
N LYS A 255 -19.68 9.18 -8.48
CA LYS A 255 -21.09 9.34 -8.11
C LYS A 255 -21.36 10.64 -7.32
N GLN A 256 -20.40 11.05 -6.51
CA GLN A 256 -20.47 12.28 -5.69
C GLN A 256 -20.03 13.54 -6.46
N GLY A 257 -19.69 13.41 -7.75
CA GLY A 257 -19.27 14.55 -8.58
C GLY A 257 -17.95 15.17 -8.14
N ILE A 258 -17.07 14.40 -7.49
CA ILE A 258 -15.75 14.89 -7.07
C ILE A 258 -14.81 14.84 -8.27
N SER A 259 -14.28 15.99 -8.68
CA SER A 259 -13.41 16.13 -9.86
C SER A 259 -12.05 15.44 -9.70
N SER A 260 -11.59 15.26 -8.47
CA SER A 260 -10.32 14.60 -8.16
C SER A 260 -10.45 13.08 -8.27
N ASN A 261 -9.38 12.42 -8.73
CA ASN A 261 -9.31 10.96 -8.70
C ASN A 261 -9.18 10.45 -7.26
N VAL A 262 -10.32 10.13 -6.63
CA VAL A 262 -10.36 9.71 -5.24
C VAL A 262 -9.75 8.32 -5.07
N HIS A 263 -8.78 8.20 -4.18
CA HIS A 263 -8.08 6.97 -3.86
C HIS A 263 -7.54 6.97 -2.41
N PRO A 264 -7.16 5.83 -1.82
CA PRO A 264 -6.78 5.75 -0.40
C PRO A 264 -5.67 6.72 0.02
N HIS A 265 -4.65 6.91 -0.82
CA HIS A 265 -3.58 7.86 -0.51
C HIS A 265 -4.05 9.31 -0.49
N LEU A 266 -5.05 9.66 -1.31
CA LEU A 266 -5.62 10.99 -1.31
C LEU A 266 -6.37 11.28 0.00
N LEU A 267 -7.20 10.34 0.49
CA LEU A 267 -7.89 10.48 1.79
C LEU A 267 -6.91 10.57 2.95
N ARG A 268 -5.88 9.72 2.95
CA ARG A 268 -4.80 9.80 3.96
C ARG A 268 -4.06 11.15 3.91
N HIS A 269 -3.78 11.66 2.71
CA HIS A 269 -3.15 12.97 2.55
C HIS A 269 -4.06 14.10 3.04
N SER A 270 -5.35 14.03 2.71
CA SER A 270 -6.35 14.98 3.19
C SER A 270 -6.47 14.98 4.72
N PHE A 271 -6.52 13.79 5.35
CA PHE A 271 -6.44 13.65 6.80
C PHE A 271 -5.21 14.38 7.36
N ALA A 272 -4.02 14.06 6.85
CA ALA A 272 -2.77 14.66 7.32
C ALA A 272 -2.77 16.19 7.19
N THR A 273 -3.24 16.70 6.04
CA THR A 273 -3.29 18.13 5.76
C THR A 273 -4.28 18.85 6.67
N HIS A 274 -5.51 18.31 6.82
CA HIS A 274 -6.54 18.94 7.63
C HIS A 274 -6.20 18.94 9.12
N VAL A 275 -5.67 17.83 9.64
CA VAL A 275 -5.22 17.77 11.04
C VAL A 275 -4.06 18.73 11.26
N LEU A 276 -3.07 18.76 10.35
CA LEU A 276 -1.92 19.67 10.45
C LEU A 276 -2.34 21.14 10.41
N GLN A 277 -3.21 21.52 9.47
CA GLN A 277 -3.69 22.90 9.34
C GLN A 277 -4.46 23.37 10.58
N SER A 278 -5.18 22.46 11.23
CA SER A 278 -6.00 22.80 12.39
C SER A 278 -5.25 22.72 13.72
N SER A 279 -4.26 21.81 13.84
CA SER A 279 -3.50 21.61 15.09
C SER A 279 -2.20 22.41 15.13
N GLY A 280 -1.58 22.65 13.97
CA GLY A 280 -0.21 23.16 13.87
C GLY A 280 0.86 22.15 14.32
N ASP A 281 0.48 20.94 14.73
CA ASP A 281 1.38 19.93 15.31
C ASP A 281 1.81 18.87 14.29
N LEU A 282 2.91 19.16 13.61
CA LEU A 282 3.50 18.21 12.63
C LEU A 282 3.93 16.89 13.28
N ARG A 283 4.39 16.92 14.53
CA ARG A 283 4.87 15.73 15.22
C ARG A 283 3.72 14.76 15.51
N ALA A 284 2.62 15.26 16.06
CA ALA A 284 1.43 14.45 16.30
C ALA A 284 0.90 13.81 15.00
N VAL A 285 0.84 14.59 13.90
CA VAL A 285 0.43 14.06 12.60
C VAL A 285 1.38 12.97 12.10
N GLN A 286 2.70 13.14 12.24
CA GLN A 286 3.68 12.12 11.85
C GLN A 286 3.54 10.84 12.67
N GLU A 287 3.28 10.96 13.96
CA GLU A 287 3.05 9.82 14.86
C GLU A 287 1.77 9.07 14.49
N MET A 288 0.65 9.75 14.29
CA MET A 288 -0.61 9.14 13.81
C MET A 288 -0.42 8.40 12.49
N LEU A 289 0.36 8.96 11.58
CA LEU A 289 0.64 8.36 10.28
C LEU A 289 1.66 7.21 10.34
N GLY A 290 2.44 7.08 11.40
CA GLY A 290 3.49 6.07 11.52
C GLY A 290 4.60 6.27 10.48
N HIS A 291 5.18 7.49 10.43
CA HIS A 291 6.33 7.78 9.60
C HIS A 291 7.61 7.27 10.27
N ALA A 292 8.35 6.40 9.59
CA ALA A 292 9.52 5.69 10.14
C ALA A 292 10.79 6.57 10.35
N SER A 293 10.71 7.88 10.13
CA SER A 293 11.89 8.77 10.04
C SER A 293 12.21 9.57 11.31
N ILE A 294 11.72 9.18 12.47
CA ILE A 294 12.28 9.70 13.73
C ILE A 294 12.74 8.50 14.53
N SER A 295 14.07 8.44 14.71
CA SER A 295 14.77 7.40 15.49
C SER A 295 14.14 7.28 16.87
N THR A 296 13.84 6.08 17.23
CA THR A 296 13.68 5.45 18.51
C THR A 296 12.40 4.63 18.57
N THR A 297 12.58 3.42 19.03
CA THR A 297 11.54 2.50 19.47
C THR A 297 10.84 3.12 20.68
N GLN A 298 9.93 4.05 20.47
CA GLN A 298 9.03 4.47 21.54
C GLN A 298 7.90 3.46 21.62
N VAL A 299 7.85 2.75 22.72
CA VAL A 299 6.65 2.02 23.16
C VAL A 299 5.61 3.10 23.41
N TYR A 300 4.54 3.14 22.58
CA TYR A 300 3.44 4.07 22.79
C TYR A 300 2.82 3.81 24.16
N THR A 301 2.92 4.78 25.04
CA THR A 301 2.27 4.74 26.35
C THR A 301 0.83 5.24 26.22
N HIS A 302 -0.01 4.92 27.19
CA HIS A 302 -1.38 5.42 27.30
C HIS A 302 -1.44 6.98 27.33
N LEU A 303 -0.39 7.61 27.82
CA LEU A 303 -0.23 9.08 27.86
C LEU A 303 -0.04 9.68 26.47
N ASP A 304 0.74 9.02 25.59
CA ASP A 304 0.94 9.47 24.20
C ASP A 304 -0.36 9.40 23.42
N PHE A 305 -1.17 8.35 23.65
CA PHE A 305 -2.47 8.21 23.02
C PHE A 305 -3.46 9.31 23.44
N GLN A 306 -3.55 9.62 24.72
CA GLN A 306 -4.43 10.70 25.21
C GLN A 306 -4.06 12.06 24.61
N TYR A 307 -2.77 12.33 24.42
CA TYR A 307 -2.31 13.53 23.74
C TYR A 307 -2.73 13.56 22.28
N LEU A 308 -2.53 12.47 21.55
CA LEU A 308 -2.95 12.34 20.14
C LEU A 308 -4.47 12.46 19.97
N SER A 309 -5.25 11.88 20.88
CA SER A 309 -6.70 11.96 20.88
C SER A 309 -7.18 13.39 21.11
N LYS A 310 -6.59 14.14 22.04
CA LYS A 310 -6.90 15.56 22.26
C LYS A 310 -6.64 16.42 21.04
N ILE A 311 -5.48 16.23 20.38
CA ILE A 311 -5.15 16.93 19.15
C ILE A 311 -6.15 16.57 18.05
N TYR A 312 -6.48 15.29 17.91
CA TYR A 312 -7.46 14.81 16.93
C TYR A 312 -8.82 15.49 17.16
N ASP A 313 -9.35 15.46 18.39
CA ASP A 313 -10.67 16.02 18.71
C ASP A 313 -10.73 17.55 18.50
N ALA A 314 -9.63 18.24 18.78
CA ALA A 314 -9.54 19.67 18.54
C ALA A 314 -9.39 20.06 17.07
N ALA A 315 -8.71 19.23 16.29
CA ALA A 315 -8.22 19.62 14.96
C ALA A 315 -8.97 18.96 13.80
N HIS A 316 -9.42 17.71 13.95
CA HIS A 316 -10.01 16.99 12.83
C HIS A 316 -11.42 17.51 12.48
N PRO A 317 -11.73 17.82 11.19
CA PRO A 317 -13.04 18.39 10.81
C PRO A 317 -14.24 17.51 11.21
N ARG A 318 -14.06 16.19 11.27
CA ARG A 318 -15.11 15.22 11.65
C ARG A 318 -15.18 14.94 13.15
N ALA A 319 -14.27 15.46 13.96
CA ALA A 319 -14.34 15.37 15.42
C ALA A 319 -15.21 16.49 16.01
N LYS A 320 -15.22 17.66 15.38
CA LYS A 320 -16.00 18.81 15.86
C LYS A 320 -17.51 18.55 15.78
N LYS A 321 -18.25 18.88 16.84
CA LYS A 321 -19.72 18.94 16.77
C LYS A 321 -20.08 20.03 15.75
N LYS A 322 -21.01 19.75 14.80
CA LYS A 322 -21.73 20.86 14.14
C LYS A 322 -22.41 21.67 15.21
N PRO A 323 -22.33 23.02 15.14
CA PRO A 323 -23.07 23.87 16.03
C PRO A 323 -24.57 23.61 15.94
#